data_2b29fa45849dce6b401fbec005933c04
#
_entry.id   2b29fa45849dce6b401fbec005933c04
#
_cell.length_a   1.000
_cell.length_b   1.000
_cell.length_c   1.000
_cell.angle_alpha   90.00
_cell.angle_beta   90.00
_cell.angle_gamma   90.00
#
_symmetry.space_group_name_H-M   'P 1'
#
loop_
_entity.id
_entity.type
_entity.pdbx_description
1 polymer ?
#
loop_
_entity_poly.entity_id
_entity_poly.type
_entity_poly.pdbx_seq_one_letter_code
_entity_poly.pdbx_strand_id
1 'polypeptide(L)'
;MIEYRLQFFAKEGPGGEKTEKPTAKKLEDARKEGQVVKSREVSNAFTMIALFVLLKLSLSFLGDQFLGSFEDAYKYIPEVVGLTDGKIRSGDFSMLLFHMLLRMLLTMAPFLAVGFVVAFLSDFLQVKWKVTTKPLQPKFSKMNPINGFKRIFSVNSLMELLKSILKIGLISYVVYTTVRDKLQVIYLLFHMTLWQGNAAAADIAISIGMKVSIVYVIIAVLDFAYQKHKFNKDQMMTKQEIKDEYKNAEGDPAIKGKQRQRMQEASRRRMMQDIPKADVVITNPTHFAVAVRYDAKEAAAPVVL
;
A
#
# COMPACT_ATOMS: atom_id res chain seq x y z
N MET A 1 -16.41 -8.05 -52.77
CA MET A 1 -16.34 -8.90 -51.58
C MET A 1 -15.89 -8.00 -50.42
N ILE A 2 -16.82 -7.61 -49.55
CA ILE A 2 -16.53 -6.70 -48.44
C ILE A 2 -16.07 -7.58 -47.28
N GLU A 3 -14.76 -7.56 -46.95
CA GLU A 3 -14.23 -8.22 -45.76
C GLU A 3 -14.66 -7.43 -44.52
N TYR A 4 -15.64 -7.95 -43.81
CA TYR A 4 -15.95 -7.50 -42.45
C TYR A 4 -14.87 -8.02 -41.52
N ARG A 5 -13.91 -7.19 -41.14
CA ARG A 5 -13.06 -7.42 -39.98
C ARG A 5 -13.90 -7.21 -38.70
N LEU A 6 -14.52 -8.28 -38.24
CA LEU A 6 -15.15 -8.31 -36.94
C LEU A 6 -14.03 -8.31 -35.88
N GLN A 7 -13.69 -7.13 -35.37
CA GLN A 7 -12.85 -6.99 -34.16
C GLN A 7 -13.72 -7.34 -32.95
N PHE A 8 -13.71 -8.62 -32.59
CA PHE A 8 -14.34 -9.08 -31.35
C PHE A 8 -13.40 -8.89 -30.18
N PHE A 9 -13.79 -8.03 -29.23
CA PHE A 9 -13.37 -8.01 -27.81
C PHE A 9 -11.92 -7.69 -27.48
N ALA A 10 -11.36 -6.62 -27.99
CA ALA A 10 -10.28 -5.96 -27.27
C ALA A 10 -10.89 -4.91 -26.31
N LYS A 11 -10.48 -4.88 -25.04
CA LYS A 11 -10.64 -3.72 -24.17
C LYS A 11 -9.70 -2.63 -24.67
N GLU A 12 -9.96 -2.11 -25.83
CA GLU A 12 -9.15 -1.08 -26.46
C GLU A 12 -9.59 0.27 -25.92
N GLY A 13 -8.62 0.99 -25.32
CA GLY A 13 -8.75 2.43 -25.15
C GLY A 13 -8.53 3.15 -26.48
N PRO A 14 -8.82 4.45 -26.59
CA PRO A 14 -8.49 5.23 -27.77
C PRO A 14 -6.97 5.16 -28.02
N GLY A 15 -6.55 4.33 -28.99
CA GLY A 15 -5.13 4.16 -29.34
C GLY A 15 -4.62 2.73 -29.51
N GLY A 16 -5.50 1.70 -29.44
CA GLY A 16 -5.14 0.29 -29.67
C GLY A 16 -4.86 -0.53 -28.42
N GLU A 17 -4.23 -1.70 -28.57
CA GLU A 17 -3.93 -2.62 -27.46
C GLU A 17 -2.89 -2.03 -26.49
N LYS A 18 -3.10 -2.26 -25.20
CA LYS A 18 -2.19 -1.89 -24.13
C LYS A 18 -1.03 -2.89 -24.03
N THR A 19 0.01 -2.66 -24.80
CA THR A 19 1.18 -3.55 -24.89
C THR A 19 2.43 -2.98 -24.21
N GLU A 20 2.45 -1.69 -23.94
CA GLU A 20 3.63 -0.99 -23.44
C GLU A 20 3.64 -0.92 -21.90
N LYS A 21 4.85 -0.97 -21.32
CA LYS A 21 5.03 -0.82 -19.87
C LYS A 21 4.63 0.58 -19.41
N PRO A 22 4.08 0.73 -18.19
CA PRO A 22 3.73 2.04 -17.67
C PRO A 22 4.97 2.92 -17.49
N THR A 23 4.84 4.20 -17.82
CA THR A 23 5.87 5.22 -17.56
C THR A 23 5.99 5.52 -16.06
N ALA A 24 7.10 6.14 -15.65
CA ALA A 24 7.28 6.58 -14.26
C ALA A 24 6.19 7.57 -13.82
N LYS A 25 5.77 8.47 -14.73
CA LYS A 25 4.70 9.44 -14.50
C LYS A 25 3.35 8.74 -14.30
N LYS A 26 3.00 7.78 -15.15
CA LYS A 26 1.77 6.98 -14.99
C LYS A 26 1.71 6.28 -13.63
N LEU A 27 2.83 5.69 -13.19
CA LEU A 27 2.93 5.06 -11.88
C LEU A 27 2.82 6.07 -10.72
N GLU A 28 3.39 7.27 -10.91
CA GLU A 28 3.26 8.34 -9.92
C GLU A 28 1.81 8.85 -9.82
N ASP A 29 1.15 9.03 -10.94
CA ASP A 29 -0.25 9.48 -10.98
C ASP A 29 -1.19 8.41 -10.42
N ALA A 30 -0.96 7.12 -10.72
CA ALA A 30 -1.66 6.01 -10.08
C ALA A 30 -1.50 6.06 -8.54
N ARG A 31 -0.29 6.35 -8.05
CA ARG A 31 -0.05 6.54 -6.61
C ARG A 31 -0.80 7.74 -6.02
N LYS A 32 -0.85 8.87 -6.74
CA LYS A 32 -1.64 10.05 -6.31
C LYS A 32 -3.13 9.73 -6.22
N GLU A 33 -3.60 8.78 -7.03
CA GLU A 33 -4.97 8.25 -6.98
C GLU A 33 -5.19 7.18 -5.91
N GLY A 34 -4.15 6.83 -5.14
CA GLY A 34 -4.21 5.79 -4.12
C GLY A 34 -4.16 4.36 -4.67
N GLN A 35 -3.82 4.20 -5.94
CA GLN A 35 -3.60 2.88 -6.55
C GLN A 35 -2.16 2.45 -6.31
N VAL A 36 -1.99 1.44 -5.47
CA VAL A 36 -0.67 0.92 -5.06
C VAL A 36 -0.70 -0.60 -5.05
N VAL A 37 0.47 -1.21 -5.24
CA VAL A 37 0.64 -2.64 -5.02
C VAL A 37 0.55 -2.92 -3.54
N LYS A 38 -0.47 -3.64 -3.12
CA LYS A 38 -0.66 -4.06 -1.74
C LYS A 38 -1.26 -5.46 -1.70
N SER A 39 -0.66 -6.35 -0.92
CA SER A 39 -1.22 -7.63 -0.54
C SER A 39 -1.60 -7.61 0.94
N ARG A 40 -2.85 -7.89 1.25
CA ARG A 40 -3.32 -8.04 2.63
C ARG A 40 -2.72 -9.27 3.29
N GLU A 41 -2.42 -10.30 2.50
CA GLU A 41 -1.85 -11.55 2.97
C GLU A 41 -0.46 -11.34 3.57
N VAL A 42 0.32 -10.39 3.05
CA VAL A 42 1.65 -10.03 3.59
C VAL A 42 1.52 -9.45 4.99
N SER A 43 0.64 -8.46 5.18
CA SER A 43 0.43 -7.87 6.51
C SER A 43 -0.09 -8.88 7.51
N ASN A 44 -1.03 -9.74 7.10
CA ASN A 44 -1.57 -10.81 7.94
C ASN A 44 -0.48 -11.83 8.32
N ALA A 45 0.36 -12.25 7.36
CA ALA A 45 1.43 -13.21 7.61
C ALA A 45 2.45 -12.70 8.64
N PHE A 46 2.93 -11.48 8.46
CA PHE A 46 3.89 -10.89 9.40
C PHE A 46 3.28 -10.65 10.79
N THR A 47 2.04 -10.17 10.85
CA THR A 47 1.34 -9.98 12.12
C THR A 47 1.13 -11.32 12.83
N MET A 48 0.72 -12.35 12.10
CA MET A 48 0.48 -13.69 12.66
C MET A 48 1.76 -14.31 13.23
N ILE A 49 2.87 -14.28 12.48
CA ILE A 49 4.17 -14.74 12.97
C ILE A 49 4.58 -13.97 14.23
N ALA A 50 4.53 -12.63 14.18
CA ALA A 50 4.93 -11.79 15.30
C ALA A 50 4.12 -12.09 16.57
N LEU A 51 2.81 -12.26 16.43
CA LEU A 51 1.94 -12.60 17.56
C LEU A 51 2.20 -13.99 18.12
N PHE A 52 2.40 -15.02 17.28
CA PHE A 52 2.72 -16.36 17.79
C PHE A 52 4.13 -16.45 18.40
N VAL A 53 5.11 -15.73 17.86
CA VAL A 53 6.43 -15.59 18.48
C VAL A 53 6.32 -14.90 19.85
N LEU A 54 5.59 -13.78 19.90
CA LEU A 54 5.36 -13.05 21.16
C LEU A 54 4.62 -13.95 22.16
N LEU A 55 3.58 -14.65 21.74
CA LEU A 55 2.83 -15.60 22.58
C LEU A 55 3.74 -16.67 23.16
N LYS A 56 4.61 -17.26 22.32
CA LYS A 56 5.58 -18.27 22.76
C LYS A 56 6.57 -17.73 23.80
N LEU A 57 7.08 -16.52 23.59
CA LEU A 57 8.03 -15.89 24.51
C LEU A 57 7.38 -15.40 25.80
N SER A 58 6.10 -15.04 25.76
CA SER A 58 5.36 -14.45 26.89
C SER A 58 4.48 -15.46 27.64
N LEU A 59 4.63 -16.75 27.38
CA LEU A 59 3.72 -17.78 27.96
C LEU A 59 3.76 -17.76 29.50
N SER A 60 4.95 -17.72 30.10
CA SER A 60 5.12 -17.62 31.56
C SER A 60 4.51 -16.32 32.10
N PHE A 61 4.78 -15.20 31.46
CA PHE A 61 4.20 -13.91 31.83
C PHE A 61 2.68 -13.95 31.83
N LEU A 62 2.07 -14.51 30.77
CA LEU A 62 0.62 -14.64 30.68
C LEU A 62 0.06 -15.53 31.80
N GLY A 63 0.74 -16.65 32.09
CA GLY A 63 0.37 -17.53 33.19
C GLY A 63 0.40 -16.82 34.54
N ASP A 64 1.46 -16.10 34.85
CA ASP A 64 1.63 -15.34 36.09
C ASP A 64 0.58 -14.22 36.20
N GLN A 65 0.32 -13.48 35.14
CA GLN A 65 -0.72 -12.44 35.13
C GLN A 65 -2.13 -13.02 35.30
N PHE A 66 -2.40 -14.15 34.66
CA PHE A 66 -3.70 -14.83 34.77
C PHE A 66 -3.92 -15.34 36.19
N LEU A 67 -2.97 -16.08 36.77
CA LEU A 67 -3.06 -16.57 38.14
C LEU A 67 -3.13 -15.44 39.16
N GLY A 68 -2.28 -14.43 39.02
CA GLY A 68 -2.31 -13.25 39.85
C GLY A 68 -3.65 -12.50 39.80
N SER A 69 -4.40 -12.57 38.70
CA SER A 69 -5.73 -11.96 38.65
C SER A 69 -6.75 -12.67 39.55
N PHE A 70 -6.65 -13.99 39.70
CA PHE A 70 -7.46 -14.72 40.68
C PHE A 70 -7.04 -14.38 42.13
N GLU A 71 -5.74 -14.34 42.40
CA GLU A 71 -5.24 -13.98 43.71
C GLU A 71 -5.72 -12.59 44.16
N ASP A 72 -5.67 -11.61 43.27
CA ASP A 72 -6.18 -10.27 43.56
C ASP A 72 -7.70 -10.27 43.76
N ALA A 73 -8.46 -11.02 42.95
CA ALA A 73 -9.90 -11.16 43.14
C ALA A 73 -10.22 -11.77 44.53
N TYR A 74 -9.51 -12.83 44.93
CA TYR A 74 -9.69 -13.45 46.23
C TYR A 74 -9.31 -12.55 47.40
N LYS A 75 -8.23 -11.75 47.29
CA LYS A 75 -7.82 -10.76 48.31
C LYS A 75 -8.86 -9.65 48.48
N TYR A 76 -9.55 -9.29 47.41
CA TYR A 76 -10.57 -8.23 47.44
C TYR A 76 -11.89 -8.66 48.13
N ILE A 77 -12.23 -9.94 48.10
CA ILE A 77 -13.49 -10.46 48.68
C ILE A 77 -13.60 -10.15 50.19
N PRO A 78 -12.61 -10.47 51.06
CA PRO A 78 -12.68 -10.14 52.48
C PRO A 78 -12.77 -8.64 52.76
N GLU A 79 -12.09 -7.82 51.98
CA GLU A 79 -12.12 -6.37 52.10
C GLU A 79 -13.54 -5.81 51.85
N VAL A 80 -14.19 -6.26 50.76
CA VAL A 80 -15.56 -5.86 50.46
C VAL A 80 -16.56 -6.37 51.53
N VAL A 81 -16.42 -7.62 51.93
CA VAL A 81 -17.31 -8.22 52.98
C VAL A 81 -17.12 -7.55 54.32
N GLY A 82 -15.87 -7.19 54.71
CA GLY A 82 -15.56 -6.53 55.99
C GLY A 82 -16.11 -5.09 56.05
N LEU A 83 -16.13 -4.37 54.92
CA LEU A 83 -16.58 -2.97 54.88
C LEU A 83 -18.10 -2.81 54.80
N THR A 84 -18.87 -3.87 54.51
CA THR A 84 -20.29 -3.76 54.12
C THR A 84 -21.24 -4.57 54.99
N ASP A 85 -20.83 -5.09 56.17
CA ASP A 85 -21.65 -5.96 57.01
C ASP A 85 -22.34 -7.10 56.21
N GLY A 86 -21.64 -7.67 55.23
CA GLY A 86 -22.12 -8.73 54.34
C GLY A 86 -23.04 -8.26 53.21
N LYS A 87 -23.22 -6.96 52.99
CA LYS A 87 -23.99 -6.40 51.85
C LYS A 87 -23.05 -5.82 50.83
N ILE A 88 -22.87 -6.48 49.70
CA ILE A 88 -22.09 -5.99 48.56
C ILE A 88 -22.85 -4.81 47.90
N ARG A 89 -22.26 -3.63 47.90
CA ARG A 89 -22.80 -2.47 47.19
C ARG A 89 -22.48 -2.59 45.70
N SER A 90 -23.37 -2.12 44.84
CA SER A 90 -23.14 -2.10 43.39
C SER A 90 -21.85 -1.36 42.98
N GLY A 91 -21.44 -0.34 43.78
CA GLY A 91 -20.19 0.38 43.57
C GLY A 91 -18.93 -0.48 43.77
N ASP A 92 -18.90 -1.32 44.81
CA ASP A 92 -17.79 -2.20 45.12
C ASP A 92 -17.60 -3.25 44.02
N PHE A 93 -18.70 -3.84 43.54
CA PHE A 93 -18.67 -4.75 42.41
C PHE A 93 -18.18 -4.08 41.12
N SER A 94 -18.62 -2.85 40.84
CA SER A 94 -18.17 -2.08 39.68
C SER A 94 -16.68 -1.77 39.75
N MET A 95 -16.16 -1.46 40.93
CA MET A 95 -14.74 -1.19 41.15
C MET A 95 -13.88 -2.45 40.94
N LEU A 96 -14.29 -3.59 41.48
CA LEU A 96 -13.65 -4.88 41.23
C LEU A 96 -13.62 -5.21 39.72
N LEU A 97 -14.75 -5.08 39.07
CA LEU A 97 -14.85 -5.35 37.64
C LEU A 97 -13.93 -4.43 36.83
N PHE A 98 -13.87 -3.14 37.18
CA PHE A 98 -12.98 -2.18 36.54
C PHE A 98 -11.49 -2.57 36.70
N HIS A 99 -11.06 -2.95 37.91
CA HIS A 99 -9.69 -3.40 38.14
C HIS A 99 -9.35 -4.67 37.37
N MET A 100 -10.26 -5.64 37.31
CA MET A 100 -10.07 -6.85 36.52
C MET A 100 -9.97 -6.55 35.02
N LEU A 101 -10.85 -5.70 34.48
CA LEU A 101 -10.81 -5.30 33.08
C LEU A 101 -9.52 -4.52 32.75
N LEU A 102 -9.10 -3.60 33.62
CA LEU A 102 -7.85 -2.84 33.45
C LEU A 102 -6.65 -3.78 33.45
N ARG A 103 -6.58 -4.74 34.36
CA ARG A 103 -5.52 -5.74 34.40
C ARG A 103 -5.50 -6.59 33.12
N MET A 104 -6.65 -7.07 32.66
CA MET A 104 -6.74 -7.79 31.37
C MET A 104 -6.25 -6.94 30.21
N LEU A 105 -6.64 -5.68 30.14
CA LEU A 105 -6.20 -4.76 29.10
C LEU A 105 -4.68 -4.56 29.13
N LEU A 106 -4.11 -4.35 30.31
CA LEU A 106 -2.65 -4.19 30.49
C LEU A 106 -1.89 -5.47 30.13
N THR A 107 -2.42 -6.65 30.46
CA THR A 107 -1.86 -7.94 30.04
C THR A 107 -1.90 -8.13 28.53
N MET A 108 -2.96 -7.65 27.86
CA MET A 108 -3.10 -7.73 26.40
C MET A 108 -2.38 -6.59 25.66
N ALA A 109 -2.03 -5.50 26.34
CA ALA A 109 -1.42 -4.32 25.73
C ALA A 109 -0.17 -4.62 24.87
N PRO A 110 0.80 -5.44 25.29
CA PRO A 110 1.97 -5.76 24.45
C PRO A 110 1.57 -6.50 23.16
N PHE A 111 0.56 -7.36 23.19
CA PHE A 111 0.07 -8.06 22.00
C PHE A 111 -0.61 -7.11 21.02
N LEU A 112 -1.44 -6.21 21.54
CA LEU A 112 -2.09 -5.18 20.74
C LEU A 112 -1.06 -4.23 20.12
N ALA A 113 -0.05 -3.80 20.93
CA ALA A 113 1.02 -2.93 20.47
C ALA A 113 1.86 -3.59 19.35
N VAL A 114 2.33 -4.81 19.55
CA VAL A 114 3.10 -5.55 18.55
C VAL A 114 2.27 -5.81 17.30
N GLY A 115 1.01 -6.25 17.45
CA GLY A 115 0.10 -6.45 16.32
C GLY A 115 -0.10 -5.18 15.51
N PHE A 116 -0.34 -4.05 16.17
CA PHE A 116 -0.49 -2.74 15.52
C PHE A 116 0.80 -2.31 14.81
N VAL A 117 1.94 -2.36 15.50
CA VAL A 117 3.24 -1.93 14.95
C VAL A 117 3.62 -2.78 13.74
N VAL A 118 3.50 -4.10 13.84
CA VAL A 118 3.86 -5.01 12.73
C VAL A 118 2.90 -4.83 11.54
N ALA A 119 1.60 -4.72 11.77
CA ALA A 119 0.63 -4.45 10.70
C ALA A 119 0.91 -3.11 10.02
N PHE A 120 1.16 -2.06 10.80
CA PHE A 120 1.50 -0.73 10.29
C PHE A 120 2.79 -0.74 9.47
N LEU A 121 3.86 -1.34 10.01
CA LEU A 121 5.15 -1.44 9.30
C LEU A 121 5.04 -2.27 8.02
N SER A 122 4.30 -3.38 8.05
CA SER A 122 4.07 -4.21 6.86
C SER A 122 3.36 -3.45 5.76
N ASP A 123 2.34 -2.68 6.10
CA ASP A 123 1.61 -1.84 5.15
C ASP A 123 2.48 -0.67 4.66
N PHE A 124 3.22 -0.03 5.56
CA PHE A 124 4.12 1.06 5.25
C PHE A 124 5.22 0.65 4.24
N LEU A 125 5.86 -0.50 4.46
CA LEU A 125 6.89 -1.03 3.57
C LEU A 125 6.35 -1.38 2.18
N GLN A 126 5.12 -1.90 2.09
CA GLN A 126 4.50 -2.21 0.81
C GLN A 126 4.13 -0.97 0.01
N VAL A 127 3.53 0.03 0.66
CA VAL A 127 2.88 1.17 -0.03
C VAL A 127 3.85 2.35 -0.21
N LYS A 128 4.88 2.48 0.65
CA LYS A 128 5.73 3.67 0.82
C LYS A 128 4.87 4.90 1.13
N TRP A 129 5.17 5.63 2.16
CA TRP A 129 4.32 6.71 2.69
C TRP A 129 3.93 7.76 1.62
N LYS A 130 2.65 7.78 1.26
CA LYS A 130 2.06 8.87 0.48
C LYS A 130 0.59 9.04 0.90
N VAL A 131 0.33 10.07 1.68
CA VAL A 131 -1.03 10.40 2.11
C VAL A 131 -1.78 11.02 0.92
N THR A 132 -2.92 10.44 0.56
CA THR A 132 -3.83 11.00 -0.46
C THR A 132 -5.27 10.91 0.04
N THR A 133 -6.02 11.98 -0.15
CA THR A 133 -7.44 12.07 0.21
C THR A 133 -8.38 11.61 -0.92
N LYS A 134 -7.86 11.44 -2.15
CA LYS A 134 -8.66 11.07 -3.32
C LYS A 134 -9.49 9.78 -3.16
N PRO A 135 -8.97 8.68 -2.53
CA PRO A 135 -9.77 7.49 -2.30
C PRO A 135 -10.93 7.66 -1.33
N LEU A 136 -10.88 8.68 -0.45
CA LEU A 136 -11.91 8.98 0.55
C LEU A 136 -13.08 9.78 -0.02
N GLN A 137 -12.91 10.35 -1.21
CA GLN A 137 -13.99 11.09 -1.86
C GLN A 137 -15.14 10.16 -2.24
N PRO A 138 -16.39 10.49 -1.90
CA PRO A 138 -17.55 9.69 -2.23
C PRO A 138 -17.73 9.63 -3.75
N LYS A 139 -17.73 8.42 -4.29
CA LYS A 139 -17.98 8.16 -5.72
C LYS A 139 -19.34 7.49 -5.85
N PHE A 140 -20.39 8.24 -6.14
CA PHE A 140 -21.76 7.73 -6.28
C PHE A 140 -21.88 6.62 -7.33
N SER A 141 -21.02 6.59 -8.36
CA SER A 141 -20.95 5.52 -9.33
C SER A 141 -20.62 4.15 -8.74
N LYS A 142 -19.94 4.11 -7.59
CA LYS A 142 -19.61 2.87 -6.86
C LYS A 142 -20.76 2.36 -5.98
N MET A 143 -21.79 3.18 -5.74
CA MET A 143 -22.95 2.84 -4.93
C MET A 143 -24.06 2.16 -5.73
N ASN A 144 -23.91 2.05 -7.06
CA ASN A 144 -24.89 1.37 -7.90
C ASN A 144 -24.88 -0.14 -7.61
N PRO A 145 -26.02 -0.72 -7.13
CA PRO A 145 -26.11 -2.14 -6.77
C PRO A 145 -25.89 -3.07 -7.95
N ILE A 146 -26.30 -2.67 -9.17
CA ILE A 146 -26.11 -3.46 -10.39
C ILE A 146 -24.60 -3.68 -10.67
N ASN A 147 -23.80 -2.63 -10.51
CA ASN A 147 -22.34 -2.72 -10.64
C ASN A 147 -21.73 -3.57 -9.52
N GLY A 148 -22.31 -3.55 -8.32
CA GLY A 148 -21.94 -4.42 -7.20
C GLY A 148 -22.15 -5.90 -7.55
N PHE A 149 -23.32 -6.27 -8.06
CA PHE A 149 -23.61 -7.66 -8.49
C PHE A 149 -22.66 -8.11 -9.59
N LYS A 150 -22.44 -7.32 -10.64
CA LYS A 150 -21.47 -7.65 -11.71
C LYS A 150 -20.07 -7.88 -11.17
N ARG A 151 -19.67 -7.15 -10.13
CA ARG A 151 -18.36 -7.31 -9.49
C ARG A 151 -18.27 -8.62 -8.71
N ILE A 152 -19.32 -9.02 -8.00
CA ILE A 152 -19.36 -10.30 -7.26
C ILE A 152 -19.19 -11.49 -8.20
N PHE A 153 -19.87 -11.48 -9.36
CA PHE A 153 -19.80 -12.54 -10.39
C PHE A 153 -18.70 -12.28 -11.43
N SER A 154 -17.67 -11.50 -11.10
CA SER A 154 -16.56 -11.27 -12.02
C SER A 154 -15.53 -12.40 -11.95
N VAL A 155 -14.76 -12.59 -13.04
CA VAL A 155 -13.62 -13.54 -13.08
C VAL A 155 -12.62 -13.26 -11.96
N ASN A 156 -12.42 -11.99 -11.61
CA ASN A 156 -11.56 -11.61 -10.49
C ASN A 156 -12.06 -12.15 -9.15
N SER A 157 -13.37 -12.06 -8.88
CA SER A 157 -13.97 -12.59 -7.65
C SER A 157 -13.91 -14.11 -7.61
N LEU A 158 -14.09 -14.79 -8.74
CA LEU A 158 -13.93 -16.23 -8.84
C LEU A 158 -12.50 -16.67 -8.54
N MET A 159 -11.49 -15.94 -9.05
CA MET A 159 -10.08 -16.18 -8.74
C MET A 159 -9.75 -15.95 -7.26
N GLU A 160 -10.35 -14.93 -6.62
CA GLU A 160 -10.20 -14.69 -5.17
C GLU A 160 -10.85 -15.82 -4.36
N LEU A 161 -12.03 -16.30 -4.78
CA LEU A 161 -12.68 -17.45 -4.15
C LEU A 161 -11.82 -18.71 -4.24
N LEU A 162 -11.27 -19.02 -5.42
CA LEU A 162 -10.39 -20.17 -5.62
C LEU A 162 -9.15 -20.11 -4.72
N LYS A 163 -8.49 -18.95 -4.66
CA LYS A 163 -7.35 -18.71 -3.74
C LYS A 163 -7.75 -18.94 -2.28
N SER A 164 -8.95 -18.49 -1.88
CA SER A 164 -9.44 -18.66 -0.51
C SER A 164 -9.69 -20.13 -0.18
N ILE A 165 -10.29 -20.90 -1.09
CA ILE A 165 -10.50 -22.33 -0.92
C ILE A 165 -9.16 -23.07 -0.81
N LEU A 166 -8.20 -22.79 -1.69
CA LEU A 166 -6.86 -23.39 -1.64
C LEU A 166 -6.14 -23.06 -0.33
N LYS A 167 -6.27 -21.82 0.16
CA LYS A 167 -5.72 -21.38 1.44
C LYS A 167 -6.30 -22.17 2.61
N ILE A 168 -7.63 -22.27 2.67
CA ILE A 168 -8.32 -23.04 3.72
C ILE A 168 -7.88 -24.50 3.66
N GLY A 169 -7.83 -25.12 2.49
CA GLY A 169 -7.40 -26.50 2.32
C GLY A 169 -5.97 -26.72 2.82
N LEU A 170 -5.04 -25.82 2.47
CA LEU A 170 -3.65 -25.92 2.88
C LEU A 170 -3.47 -25.73 4.39
N ILE A 171 -4.15 -24.76 4.98
CA ILE A 171 -4.13 -24.53 6.44
C ILE A 171 -4.72 -25.73 7.17
N SER A 172 -5.88 -26.24 6.72
CA SER A 172 -6.52 -27.41 7.31
C SER A 172 -5.63 -28.64 7.25
N TYR A 173 -4.89 -28.82 6.16
CA TYR A 173 -3.93 -29.91 6.02
C TYR A 173 -2.78 -29.78 7.04
N VAL A 174 -2.23 -28.58 7.23
CA VAL A 174 -1.15 -28.32 8.23
C VAL A 174 -1.67 -28.58 9.64
N VAL A 175 -2.88 -28.12 9.96
CA VAL A 175 -3.50 -28.38 11.27
C VAL A 175 -3.70 -29.90 11.47
N TYR A 176 -4.29 -30.57 10.48
CA TYR A 176 -4.54 -32.01 10.54
C TYR A 176 -3.25 -32.80 10.78
N THR A 177 -2.20 -32.55 10.00
CA THR A 177 -0.91 -33.26 10.16
C THR A 177 -0.29 -32.97 11.52
N THR A 178 -0.32 -31.72 11.99
CA THR A 178 0.25 -31.37 13.30
C THR A 178 -0.52 -32.00 14.46
N VAL A 179 -1.84 -32.02 14.40
CA VAL A 179 -2.66 -32.69 15.42
C VAL A 179 -2.43 -34.21 15.40
N ARG A 180 -2.36 -34.80 14.21
CA ARG A 180 -2.06 -36.23 14.05
C ARG A 180 -0.73 -36.62 14.68
N ASP A 181 0.33 -35.80 14.43
CA ASP A 181 1.65 -36.06 15.00
C ASP A 181 1.68 -35.95 16.53
N LYS A 182 0.76 -35.18 17.11
CA LYS A 182 0.64 -34.93 18.56
C LYS A 182 -0.45 -35.79 19.25
N LEU A 183 -1.09 -36.69 18.53
CA LEU A 183 -2.19 -37.54 19.10
C LEU A 183 -1.79 -38.27 20.37
N GLN A 184 -0.56 -38.83 20.44
CA GLN A 184 -0.10 -39.51 21.65
C GLN A 184 -0.03 -38.56 22.85
N VAL A 185 0.42 -37.33 22.67
CA VAL A 185 0.46 -36.33 23.75
C VAL A 185 -0.98 -35.97 24.16
N ILE A 186 -1.88 -35.82 23.18
CA ILE A 186 -3.30 -35.53 23.46
C ILE A 186 -3.96 -36.63 24.29
N TYR A 187 -3.70 -37.91 23.98
CA TYR A 187 -4.19 -39.02 24.81
C TYR A 187 -3.58 -39.05 26.21
N LEU A 188 -2.31 -38.65 26.34
CA LEU A 188 -1.63 -38.59 27.63
C LEU A 188 -2.13 -37.44 28.53
N LEU A 189 -2.79 -36.40 27.98
CA LEU A 189 -3.32 -35.28 28.78
C LEU A 189 -4.21 -35.74 29.94
N PHE A 190 -4.95 -36.83 29.81
CA PHE A 190 -5.78 -37.40 30.88
C PHE A 190 -4.97 -37.98 32.05
N HIS A 191 -3.67 -38.28 31.85
CA HIS A 191 -2.77 -38.82 32.86
C HIS A 191 -1.80 -37.77 33.40
N MET A 192 -1.88 -36.53 32.90
CA MET A 192 -1.02 -35.43 33.33
C MET A 192 -1.65 -34.65 34.48
N THR A 193 -0.79 -33.99 35.28
CA THR A 193 -1.29 -32.98 36.22
C THR A 193 -1.86 -31.80 35.45
N LEU A 194 -2.72 -31.01 36.09
CA LEU A 194 -3.34 -29.82 35.48
C LEU A 194 -2.29 -28.88 34.84
N TRP A 195 -1.17 -28.64 35.49
CA TRP A 195 -0.07 -27.84 35.00
C TRP A 195 0.59 -28.41 33.75
N GLN A 196 0.91 -29.70 33.79
CA GLN A 196 1.51 -30.39 32.64
C GLN A 196 0.56 -30.43 31.44
N GLY A 197 -0.71 -30.70 31.71
CA GLY A 197 -1.75 -30.72 30.68
C GLY A 197 -1.93 -29.36 29.99
N ASN A 198 -2.00 -28.26 30.77
CA ASN A 198 -2.08 -26.91 30.25
C ASN A 198 -0.83 -26.54 29.45
N ALA A 199 0.37 -26.85 29.94
CA ALA A 199 1.61 -26.59 29.22
C ALA A 199 1.68 -27.37 27.89
N ALA A 200 1.28 -28.64 27.89
CA ALA A 200 1.24 -29.46 26.68
C ALA A 200 0.21 -28.95 25.68
N ALA A 201 -0.98 -28.56 26.13
CA ALA A 201 -2.00 -27.95 25.27
C ALA A 201 -1.54 -26.64 24.65
N ALA A 202 -0.90 -25.78 25.45
CA ALA A 202 -0.31 -24.53 24.97
C ALA A 202 0.80 -24.77 23.93
N ASP A 203 1.71 -25.75 24.16
CA ASP A 203 2.75 -26.11 23.19
C ASP A 203 2.15 -26.60 21.87
N ILE A 204 1.11 -27.43 21.92
CA ILE A 204 0.42 -27.88 20.72
C ILE A 204 -0.21 -26.70 19.97
N ALA A 205 -0.93 -25.81 20.67
CA ALA A 205 -1.57 -24.65 20.05
C ALA A 205 -0.54 -23.70 19.41
N ILE A 206 0.55 -23.40 20.10
CA ILE A 206 1.64 -22.56 19.59
C ILE A 206 2.33 -23.24 18.39
N SER A 207 2.59 -24.55 18.48
CA SER A 207 3.19 -25.32 17.37
C SER A 207 2.33 -25.27 16.11
N ILE A 208 1.02 -25.43 16.25
CA ILE A 208 0.07 -25.28 15.14
C ILE A 208 0.14 -23.87 14.58
N GLY A 209 0.01 -22.86 15.43
CA GLY A 209 0.03 -21.46 15.02
C GLY A 209 1.32 -21.07 14.30
N MET A 210 2.49 -21.50 14.79
CA MET A 210 3.79 -21.25 14.16
C MET A 210 3.89 -21.93 12.78
N LYS A 211 3.52 -23.21 12.67
CA LYS A 211 3.54 -23.92 11.39
C LYS A 211 2.59 -23.28 10.37
N VAL A 212 1.36 -22.96 10.78
CA VAL A 212 0.39 -22.25 9.94
C VAL A 212 0.93 -20.89 9.52
N SER A 213 1.56 -20.13 10.42
CA SER A 213 2.14 -18.83 10.12
C SER A 213 3.25 -18.91 9.07
N ILE A 214 4.13 -19.92 9.16
CA ILE A 214 5.19 -20.14 8.17
C ILE A 214 4.61 -20.45 6.79
N VAL A 215 3.62 -21.35 6.73
CA VAL A 215 2.93 -21.66 5.47
C VAL A 215 2.20 -20.43 4.91
N TYR A 216 1.62 -19.63 5.80
CA TYR A 216 0.93 -18.41 5.42
C TYR A 216 1.89 -17.36 4.81
N VAL A 217 3.15 -17.31 5.23
CA VAL A 217 4.18 -16.46 4.58
C VAL A 217 4.39 -16.87 3.13
N ILE A 218 4.46 -18.17 2.85
CA ILE A 218 4.60 -18.65 1.46
C ILE A 218 3.41 -18.19 0.62
N ILE A 219 2.20 -18.34 1.13
CA ILE A 219 0.97 -17.86 0.47
C ILE A 219 1.04 -16.35 0.23
N ALA A 220 1.50 -15.58 1.23
CA ALA A 220 1.61 -14.14 1.16
C ALA A 220 2.60 -13.67 0.09
N VAL A 221 3.74 -14.34 -0.05
CA VAL A 221 4.73 -14.05 -1.10
C VAL A 221 4.14 -14.31 -2.49
N LEU A 222 3.45 -15.44 -2.68
CA LEU A 222 2.78 -15.75 -3.95
C LEU A 222 1.67 -14.76 -4.28
N ASP A 223 0.85 -14.38 -3.28
CA ASP A 223 -0.19 -13.37 -3.48
C ASP A 223 0.41 -12.00 -3.82
N PHE A 224 1.47 -11.57 -3.13
CA PHE A 224 2.15 -10.32 -3.45
C PHE A 224 2.71 -10.30 -4.89
N ALA A 225 3.33 -11.40 -5.33
CA ALA A 225 3.81 -11.53 -6.71
C ALA A 225 2.66 -11.41 -7.72
N TYR A 226 1.54 -12.07 -7.44
CA TYR A 226 0.33 -11.99 -8.25
C TYR A 226 -0.25 -10.55 -8.28
N GLN A 227 -0.38 -9.90 -7.12
CA GLN A 227 -0.90 -8.53 -7.03
C GLN A 227 0.01 -7.54 -7.79
N LYS A 228 1.34 -7.72 -7.68
CA LYS A 228 2.31 -6.91 -8.42
C LYS A 228 2.18 -7.11 -9.94
N HIS A 229 2.06 -8.36 -10.38
CA HIS A 229 1.85 -8.67 -11.81
C HIS A 229 0.54 -8.04 -12.32
N LYS A 230 -0.55 -8.24 -11.59
CA LYS A 230 -1.86 -7.69 -11.91
C LYS A 230 -1.82 -6.16 -11.98
N PHE A 231 -1.25 -5.50 -10.97
CA PHE A 231 -1.10 -4.06 -10.96
C PHE A 231 -0.35 -3.55 -12.19
N ASN A 232 0.80 -4.17 -12.53
CA ASN A 232 1.57 -3.79 -13.70
C ASN A 232 0.75 -3.96 -14.99
N LYS A 233 -0.01 -5.05 -15.11
CA LYS A 233 -0.89 -5.30 -16.25
C LYS A 233 -2.02 -4.27 -16.35
N ASP A 234 -2.62 -3.91 -15.23
CA ASP A 234 -3.71 -2.90 -15.17
C ASP A 234 -3.21 -1.49 -15.51
N GLN A 235 -1.92 -1.21 -15.30
CA GLN A 235 -1.27 0.07 -15.62
C GLN A 235 -0.61 0.10 -17.01
N MET A 236 -0.69 -0.98 -17.81
CA MET A 236 -0.14 -0.99 -19.17
C MET A 236 -0.76 0.11 -20.03
N MET A 237 0.04 0.64 -20.96
CA MET A 237 -0.30 1.77 -21.83
C MET A 237 -0.33 1.36 -23.29
N THR A 238 -1.06 2.12 -24.10
CA THR A 238 -0.96 2.03 -25.56
C THR A 238 0.26 2.83 -26.04
N LYS A 239 0.77 2.52 -27.22
CA LYS A 239 1.84 3.31 -27.86
C LYS A 239 1.47 4.78 -28.03
N GLN A 240 0.18 5.04 -28.28
CA GLN A 240 -0.32 6.39 -28.42
C GLN A 240 -0.34 7.15 -27.09
N GLU A 241 -0.78 6.50 -26.00
CA GLU A 241 -0.75 7.10 -24.65
C GLU A 241 0.67 7.52 -24.24
N ILE A 242 1.68 6.69 -24.53
CA ILE A 242 3.08 7.03 -24.26
C ILE A 242 3.53 8.24 -25.08
N LYS A 243 3.21 8.25 -26.39
CA LYS A 243 3.57 9.37 -27.27
C LYS A 243 2.94 10.69 -26.81
N ASP A 244 1.68 10.65 -26.40
CA ASP A 244 0.95 11.82 -25.90
C ASP A 244 1.49 12.29 -24.55
N GLU A 245 1.90 11.36 -23.68
CA GLU A 245 2.53 11.69 -22.41
C GLU A 245 3.90 12.37 -22.59
N TYR A 246 4.74 11.89 -23.52
CA TYR A 246 5.99 12.54 -23.88
C TYR A 246 5.77 13.93 -24.45
N LYS A 247 4.80 14.09 -25.36
CA LYS A 247 4.45 15.42 -25.90
C LYS A 247 4.01 16.40 -24.81
N ASN A 248 3.22 15.89 -23.82
CA ASN A 248 2.75 16.74 -22.73
C ASN A 248 3.87 17.07 -21.72
N ALA A 249 4.87 16.19 -21.57
CA ALA A 249 5.99 16.41 -20.67
C ALA A 249 7.07 17.34 -21.26
N GLU A 250 7.42 17.14 -22.53
CA GLU A 250 8.49 17.86 -23.21
C GLU A 250 8.02 19.09 -24.02
N GLY A 251 6.71 19.18 -24.23
CA GLY A 251 6.08 20.12 -25.17
C GLY A 251 6.11 19.61 -26.60
N ASP A 252 5.11 20.03 -27.38
CA ASP A 252 5.04 19.65 -28.80
C ASP A 252 6.20 20.27 -29.57
N PRO A 253 7.03 19.48 -30.30
CA PRO A 253 8.13 19.99 -31.09
C PRO A 253 7.69 21.06 -32.10
N ALA A 254 6.46 20.96 -32.64
CA ALA A 254 5.91 21.95 -33.55
C ALA A 254 5.65 23.30 -32.85
N ILE A 255 5.22 23.29 -31.58
CA ILE A 255 5.04 24.51 -30.78
C ILE A 255 6.38 25.14 -30.46
N LYS A 256 7.39 24.35 -30.04
CA LYS A 256 8.76 24.83 -29.81
C LYS A 256 9.37 25.41 -31.10
N GLY A 257 9.15 24.77 -32.23
CA GLY A 257 9.59 25.28 -33.55
C GLY A 257 8.96 26.65 -33.85
N LYS A 258 7.64 26.79 -33.70
CA LYS A 258 6.94 28.08 -33.90
C LYS A 258 7.40 29.14 -32.91
N GLN A 259 7.69 28.82 -31.66
CA GLN A 259 8.23 29.77 -30.67
C GLN A 259 9.63 30.27 -31.09
N ARG A 260 10.53 29.35 -31.52
CA ARG A 260 11.84 29.72 -32.02
C ARG A 260 11.74 30.63 -33.25
N GLN A 261 10.87 30.28 -34.20
CA GLN A 261 10.65 31.09 -35.41
C GLN A 261 10.15 32.48 -35.04
N ARG A 262 9.15 32.61 -34.14
CA ARG A 262 8.67 33.92 -33.66
C ARG A 262 9.75 34.73 -32.94
N MET A 263 10.59 34.10 -32.13
CA MET A 263 11.73 34.77 -31.49
C MET A 263 12.73 35.29 -32.51
N GLN A 264 13.05 34.47 -33.52
CA GLN A 264 13.95 34.89 -34.59
C GLN A 264 13.37 36.07 -35.43
N GLU A 265 12.06 35.99 -35.75
CA GLU A 265 11.35 37.07 -36.42
C GLU A 265 11.34 38.37 -35.59
N ALA A 266 11.08 38.26 -34.27
CA ALA A 266 11.09 39.40 -33.36
C ALA A 266 12.51 40.00 -33.23
N SER A 267 13.53 39.16 -33.14
CA SER A 267 14.94 39.59 -33.10
C SER A 267 15.33 40.29 -34.41
N ARG A 268 14.95 39.74 -35.56
CA ARG A 268 15.14 40.35 -36.87
C ARG A 268 14.47 41.73 -36.99
N ARG A 269 13.22 41.83 -36.53
CA ARG A 269 12.50 43.11 -36.56
C ARG A 269 13.19 44.16 -35.69
N ARG A 270 13.68 43.81 -34.48
CA ARG A 270 14.45 44.74 -33.64
C ARG A 270 15.76 45.18 -34.32
N MET A 271 16.50 44.22 -34.85
CA MET A 271 17.72 44.51 -35.59
C MET A 271 17.45 45.48 -36.77
N MET A 272 16.38 45.25 -37.55
CA MET A 272 15.99 46.15 -38.65
C MET A 272 15.55 47.54 -38.16
N GLN A 273 14.98 47.67 -36.96
CA GLN A 273 14.61 48.97 -36.37
C GLN A 273 15.83 49.77 -35.89
N ASP A 274 16.95 49.11 -35.59
CA ASP A 274 18.19 49.77 -35.13
C ASP A 274 19.08 50.17 -36.30
N ILE A 275 18.96 49.52 -37.47
CA ILE A 275 19.72 49.89 -38.69
C ILE A 275 19.62 51.40 -39.06
N PRO A 276 18.43 52.06 -39.01
CA PRO A 276 18.32 53.47 -39.30
C PRO A 276 19.07 54.39 -38.32
N LYS A 277 19.50 53.88 -37.17
CA LYS A 277 20.27 54.59 -36.16
C LYS A 277 21.80 54.48 -36.39
N ALA A 278 22.22 53.67 -37.35
CA ALA A 278 23.61 53.46 -37.70
C ALA A 278 24.14 54.63 -38.52
N ASP A 279 25.33 55.03 -38.19
CA ASP A 279 26.06 56.08 -39.00
C ASP A 279 26.61 55.48 -40.29
N VAL A 280 27.06 54.24 -40.26
CA VAL A 280 27.64 53.52 -41.40
C VAL A 280 27.22 52.05 -41.38
N VAL A 281 26.93 51.49 -42.54
CA VAL A 281 26.72 50.04 -42.73
C VAL A 281 27.86 49.53 -43.63
N ILE A 282 28.70 48.69 -43.03
CA ILE A 282 29.79 48.03 -43.73
C ILE A 282 29.27 46.71 -44.30
N THR A 283 29.22 46.57 -45.58
CA THR A 283 28.69 45.38 -46.29
C THR A 283 29.83 44.55 -46.87
N ASN A 284 29.80 43.25 -46.56
CA ASN A 284 30.54 42.26 -47.33
C ASN A 284 29.53 41.55 -48.26
N PRO A 285 29.61 41.72 -49.58
CA PRO A 285 28.59 41.28 -50.51
C PRO A 285 28.22 39.80 -50.44
N THR A 286 29.10 39.00 -49.89
CA THR A 286 28.94 37.53 -49.91
C THR A 286 28.56 36.95 -48.53
N HIS A 287 28.64 37.74 -47.44
CA HIS A 287 28.47 37.12 -46.08
C HIS A 287 27.61 37.94 -45.11
N PHE A 288 28.07 39.14 -44.70
CA PHE A 288 27.42 39.90 -43.63
C PHE A 288 27.41 41.42 -43.92
N ALA A 289 26.41 42.09 -43.35
CA ALA A 289 26.41 43.55 -43.23
C ALA A 289 26.47 43.91 -41.73
N VAL A 290 27.36 44.81 -41.33
CA VAL A 290 27.52 45.25 -39.96
C VAL A 290 27.14 46.71 -39.89
N ALA A 291 26.12 47.02 -39.10
CA ALA A 291 25.69 48.38 -38.81
C ALA A 291 26.46 48.90 -37.61
N VAL A 292 27.12 50.04 -37.79
CA VAL A 292 28.01 50.62 -36.77
C VAL A 292 27.54 52.05 -36.47
N ARG A 293 27.52 52.40 -35.21
CA ARG A 293 27.20 53.71 -34.69
C ARG A 293 28.36 54.22 -33.84
N TYR A 294 28.72 55.52 -34.01
CA TYR A 294 29.71 56.17 -33.18
C TYR A 294 29.16 57.45 -32.53
N ASP A 295 29.09 57.43 -31.20
CA ASP A 295 28.83 58.63 -30.40
C ASP A 295 29.96 58.83 -29.36
N ALA A 296 30.74 59.89 -29.48
CA ALA A 296 31.82 60.15 -28.56
C ALA A 296 31.42 60.38 -27.09
N LYS A 297 30.11 60.57 -26.84
CA LYS A 297 29.53 60.65 -25.47
C LYS A 297 29.16 59.33 -24.87
N GLU A 298 28.92 58.34 -25.71
CA GLU A 298 28.44 56.99 -25.26
C GLU A 298 29.57 55.95 -25.22
N ALA A 299 30.56 56.02 -26.14
CA ALA A 299 31.66 55.07 -26.21
C ALA A 299 32.95 55.67 -26.82
N ALA A 300 34.10 55.15 -26.38
CA ALA A 300 35.40 55.53 -26.89
C ALA A 300 35.70 54.94 -28.29
N ALA A 301 34.94 53.99 -28.76
CA ALA A 301 35.06 53.32 -30.05
C ALA A 301 33.71 53.11 -30.69
N PRO A 302 33.60 52.93 -32.03
CA PRO A 302 32.37 52.61 -32.70
C PRO A 302 31.70 51.26 -32.15
N VAL A 303 30.41 51.31 -31.94
CA VAL A 303 29.63 50.18 -31.40
C VAL A 303 28.83 49.54 -32.53
N VAL A 304 28.79 48.22 -32.58
CA VAL A 304 27.93 47.44 -33.49
C VAL A 304 26.53 47.44 -32.94
N LEU A 305 25.57 47.80 -33.80
CA LEU A 305 24.13 47.79 -33.49
C LEU A 305 23.48 46.43 -33.70
#